data_91a213494aca8d896338b769ae1b6e3a
#
_entry.id   91a213494aca8d896338b769ae1b6e3a
#
_cell.length_a   1.000
_cell.length_b   1.000
_cell.length_c   1.000
_cell.angle_alpha   90.00
_cell.angle_beta   90.00
_cell.angle_gamma   90.00
#
_symmetry.space_group_name_H-M   'P 1'
#
loop_
_entity.id
_entity.type
_entity.pdbx_description
1 polymer ?
#
loop_
_entity_poly.entity_id
_entity_poly.type
_entity_poly.pdbx_seq_one_letter_code
_entity_poly.pdbx_strand_id
1 'polypeptide(L)'
;MSEIAVERNGRVPRLLVVVASFGEKNLEFLRRITRQYRRMTMNVDVVVVSEASKDLDADIKVVVGLPSRNPWSLPFAHKKIFADNLENYDLFAYSEDDMDVTEDHIRAFLDVSPGLASDEIAGFLRYEISHSGIRSLPDAHASFHWRPESIRRRGPYTIAEFTNEHAGFYILTRTQLRRAIASGGFVRAPYKGRYDMLVTAATDPYTSCGFRKVICISRVEDFLINHLSNRYAGRLGTPLTATKEQIQTLMKIAEGLHPASTLLPFEAKFVHSRWAKSFYEEPCHELLALVPIGARRILSVGCGSGDMEVALKNRGAEVTALPLDSVIGAAAEKREIDVVYGTLDQGLEQLGSRTFDCVLISDLLHLFHEPSLLVEKAQQFVGSNGTVVVRGPNFEFYKVVIKRAFGLDGLGRLDDFARSGIKVCGSSTVRRILERSGFRIETVRWFDPSAGRNGSSQASVLDRWTKQNWGIVARRVRSRSVGSGLPPVARQAEHRVRLVCRATDRKKRP
;
A
#
# COMPACT_ATOMS: atom_id res chain seq x y z
N MET A 1 -29.53 1.05 -20.82
CA MET A 1 -29.15 -0.29 -21.32
C MET A 1 -28.21 -0.07 -22.50
N SER A 2 -26.92 -0.20 -22.33
CA SER A 2 -25.96 0.07 -23.40
C SER A 2 -25.78 -1.20 -24.26
N GLU A 3 -26.22 -1.12 -25.49
CA GLU A 3 -26.00 -2.13 -26.56
C GLU A 3 -24.57 -2.25 -27.02
N ILE A 4 -23.60 -1.63 -26.32
CA ILE A 4 -22.23 -1.37 -26.81
C ILE A 4 -21.28 -2.57 -26.65
N ALA A 5 -21.61 -3.57 -25.86
CA ALA A 5 -20.73 -4.73 -25.63
C ALA A 5 -20.88 -5.85 -26.67
N VAL A 6 -21.89 -5.81 -27.52
CA VAL A 6 -22.22 -6.92 -28.44
C VAL A 6 -21.72 -6.70 -29.87
N GLU A 7 -21.34 -5.46 -30.26
CA GLU A 7 -21.14 -5.18 -31.69
C GLU A 7 -19.82 -4.51 -32.06
N ARG A 8 -18.74 -5.28 -32.11
CA ARG A 8 -17.79 -5.02 -33.22
C ARG A 8 -17.91 -6.04 -34.35
N ASN A 9 -18.63 -7.17 -34.21
CA ASN A 9 -18.88 -8.14 -35.29
C ASN A 9 -20.18 -8.99 -35.07
N GLY A 10 -21.14 -8.56 -34.25
CA GLY A 10 -22.37 -9.35 -34.01
C GLY A 10 -22.19 -10.70 -33.30
N ARG A 11 -20.98 -10.96 -32.74
CA ARG A 11 -20.64 -12.22 -32.10
C ARG A 11 -20.55 -12.04 -30.58
N VAL A 12 -21.22 -12.90 -29.83
CA VAL A 12 -21.08 -13.00 -28.38
C VAL A 12 -19.64 -13.41 -28.03
N PRO A 13 -18.92 -12.66 -27.18
CA PRO A 13 -17.53 -13.00 -26.85
C PRO A 13 -17.45 -14.34 -26.12
N ARG A 14 -16.39 -15.10 -26.41
CA ARG A 14 -16.08 -16.34 -25.73
C ARG A 14 -15.15 -16.08 -24.56
N LEU A 15 -15.53 -16.54 -23.35
CA LEU A 15 -14.79 -16.41 -22.11
C LEU A 15 -14.23 -17.77 -21.67
N LEU A 16 -12.92 -17.86 -21.44
CA LEU A 16 -12.29 -18.96 -20.72
C LEU A 16 -12.06 -18.56 -19.26
N VAL A 17 -12.68 -19.29 -18.34
CA VAL A 17 -12.48 -19.14 -16.91
C VAL A 17 -11.59 -20.27 -16.41
N VAL A 18 -10.51 -19.96 -15.70
CA VAL A 18 -9.70 -20.95 -15.00
C VAL A 18 -9.77 -20.69 -13.50
N VAL A 19 -10.34 -21.63 -12.77
CA VAL A 19 -10.51 -21.57 -11.31
C VAL A 19 -9.44 -22.41 -10.63
N ALA A 20 -8.67 -21.81 -9.73
CA ALA A 20 -7.70 -22.54 -8.89
C ALA A 20 -8.36 -22.99 -7.58
N SER A 21 -8.36 -24.31 -7.31
CA SER A 21 -8.97 -24.89 -6.13
C SER A 21 -8.06 -25.92 -5.48
N PHE A 22 -7.69 -25.71 -4.21
CA PHE A 22 -6.84 -26.58 -3.44
C PHE A 22 -7.56 -27.14 -2.20
N GLY A 23 -7.48 -28.45 -1.99
CA GLY A 23 -8.16 -29.14 -0.88
C GLY A 23 -9.69 -29.16 -1.05
N GLU A 24 -10.39 -29.63 -0.04
CA GLU A 24 -11.85 -29.80 -0.06
C GLU A 24 -12.62 -28.66 0.65
N LYS A 25 -11.90 -27.77 1.32
CA LYS A 25 -12.51 -26.77 2.22
C LYS A 25 -13.52 -25.87 1.50
N ASN A 26 -13.21 -25.48 0.26
CA ASN A 26 -14.01 -24.56 -0.54
C ASN A 26 -14.86 -25.27 -1.61
N LEU A 27 -15.03 -26.60 -1.53
CA LEU A 27 -15.72 -27.38 -2.58
C LEU A 27 -17.17 -26.87 -2.84
N GLU A 28 -17.89 -26.50 -1.80
CA GLU A 28 -19.25 -25.95 -1.95
C GLU A 28 -19.24 -24.57 -2.64
N PHE A 29 -18.26 -23.72 -2.35
CA PHE A 29 -18.08 -22.47 -3.07
C PHE A 29 -17.71 -22.75 -4.53
N LEU A 30 -16.78 -23.66 -4.78
CA LEU A 30 -16.41 -24.08 -6.13
C LEU A 30 -17.61 -24.55 -6.95
N ARG A 31 -18.45 -25.42 -6.39
CA ARG A 31 -19.71 -25.88 -7.02
C ARG A 31 -20.66 -24.72 -7.32
N ARG A 32 -20.77 -23.78 -6.39
CA ARG A 32 -21.62 -22.59 -6.57
C ARG A 32 -21.12 -21.71 -7.72
N ILE A 33 -19.82 -21.36 -7.72
CA ILE A 33 -19.27 -20.43 -8.73
C ILE A 33 -19.21 -21.07 -10.12
N THR A 34 -18.89 -22.37 -10.24
CA THR A 34 -18.91 -23.07 -11.54
C THR A 34 -20.30 -23.10 -12.15
N ARG A 35 -21.35 -23.36 -11.35
CA ARG A 35 -22.74 -23.25 -11.80
C ARG A 35 -23.12 -21.82 -12.20
N GLN A 36 -22.62 -20.83 -11.49
CA GLN A 36 -22.88 -19.42 -11.79
C GLN A 36 -22.28 -19.02 -13.14
N TYR A 37 -21.02 -19.36 -13.43
CA TYR A 37 -20.40 -19.14 -14.74
C TYR A 37 -21.20 -19.79 -15.87
N ARG A 38 -21.68 -21.01 -15.69
CA ARG A 38 -22.48 -21.75 -16.70
C ARG A 38 -23.86 -21.14 -16.96
N ARG A 39 -24.42 -20.39 -16.02
CA ARG A 39 -25.72 -19.70 -16.17
C ARG A 39 -25.63 -18.36 -16.86
N MET A 40 -24.42 -17.88 -17.14
CA MET A 40 -24.24 -16.63 -17.87
C MET A 40 -24.77 -16.74 -19.29
N THR A 41 -25.28 -15.63 -19.83
CA THR A 41 -25.81 -15.59 -21.20
C THR A 41 -24.74 -15.57 -22.28
N MET A 42 -23.50 -15.34 -21.89
CA MET A 42 -22.33 -15.41 -22.77
C MET A 42 -21.75 -16.82 -22.90
N ASN A 43 -20.93 -17.07 -23.91
CA ASN A 43 -20.25 -18.35 -24.09
C ASN A 43 -19.10 -18.50 -23.11
N VAL A 44 -19.28 -19.29 -22.04
CA VAL A 44 -18.28 -19.50 -21.00
C VAL A 44 -17.85 -20.94 -20.93
N ASP A 45 -16.55 -21.19 -21.06
CA ASP A 45 -15.91 -22.46 -20.77
C ASP A 45 -15.16 -22.37 -19.43
N VAL A 46 -15.40 -23.33 -18.53
CA VAL A 46 -14.79 -23.36 -17.19
C VAL A 46 -13.83 -24.52 -17.08
N VAL A 47 -12.62 -24.22 -16.63
CA VAL A 47 -11.58 -25.21 -16.30
C VAL A 47 -11.20 -25.04 -14.84
N VAL A 48 -11.20 -26.10 -14.08
CA VAL A 48 -10.71 -26.13 -12.69
C VAL A 48 -9.30 -26.72 -12.66
N VAL A 49 -8.34 -26.00 -12.08
CA VAL A 49 -7.01 -26.56 -11.78
C VAL A 49 -6.95 -26.95 -10.32
N SER A 50 -6.51 -28.18 -10.04
CA SER A 50 -6.51 -28.74 -8.69
C SER A 50 -5.35 -29.74 -8.51
N GLU A 51 -4.93 -29.97 -7.27
CA GLU A 51 -3.95 -31.01 -6.91
C GLU A 51 -4.53 -32.41 -7.02
N ALA A 52 -5.86 -32.56 -6.92
CA ALA A 52 -6.58 -33.83 -6.96
C ALA A 52 -7.87 -33.69 -7.81
N SER A 53 -8.48 -34.83 -8.15
CA SER A 53 -9.80 -34.83 -8.79
C SER A 53 -10.85 -34.17 -7.87
N LYS A 54 -11.84 -33.50 -8.50
CA LYS A 54 -12.96 -32.84 -7.80
C LYS A 54 -14.26 -33.43 -8.30
N ASP A 55 -15.20 -33.66 -7.38
CA ASP A 55 -16.57 -34.06 -7.69
C ASP A 55 -17.38 -32.82 -8.11
N LEU A 56 -17.42 -32.57 -9.43
CA LEU A 56 -18.11 -31.45 -10.09
C LEU A 56 -19.01 -31.98 -11.19
N ASP A 57 -19.85 -31.10 -11.76
CA ASP A 57 -20.70 -31.43 -12.90
C ASP A 57 -19.83 -31.95 -14.08
N ALA A 58 -20.32 -32.96 -14.81
CA ALA A 58 -19.53 -33.75 -15.77
C ALA A 58 -18.94 -32.93 -16.94
N ASP A 59 -19.46 -31.79 -17.23
CA ASP A 59 -18.99 -30.87 -18.27
C ASP A 59 -17.91 -29.88 -17.78
N ILE A 60 -17.60 -29.88 -16.46
CA ILE A 60 -16.49 -29.07 -15.91
C ILE A 60 -15.18 -29.85 -16.05
N LYS A 61 -14.28 -29.33 -16.87
CA LYS A 61 -12.96 -29.91 -17.03
C LYS A 61 -12.09 -29.66 -15.78
N VAL A 62 -11.64 -30.73 -15.12
CA VAL A 62 -10.68 -30.66 -14.02
C VAL A 62 -9.30 -31.07 -14.54
N VAL A 63 -8.33 -30.17 -14.41
CA VAL A 63 -6.92 -30.43 -14.72
C VAL A 63 -6.19 -30.70 -13.41
N VAL A 64 -5.79 -31.95 -13.21
CA VAL A 64 -5.15 -32.41 -11.97
C VAL A 64 -3.64 -32.33 -12.08
N GLY A 65 -3.02 -31.77 -11.05
CA GLY A 65 -1.57 -31.70 -10.90
C GLY A 65 -1.08 -30.33 -10.42
N LEU A 66 0.16 -30.30 -9.98
CA LEU A 66 0.82 -29.09 -9.50
C LEU A 66 1.91 -28.64 -10.49
N PRO A 67 2.04 -27.35 -10.81
CA PRO A 67 3.12 -26.82 -11.62
C PRO A 67 4.52 -27.05 -11.02
N SER A 68 4.62 -27.24 -9.71
CA SER A 68 5.86 -27.62 -9.01
C SER A 68 5.52 -28.48 -7.77
N ARG A 69 6.56 -28.97 -7.07
CA ARG A 69 6.37 -29.72 -5.81
C ARG A 69 5.77 -28.87 -4.68
N ASN A 70 5.76 -27.55 -4.81
CA ASN A 70 5.17 -26.67 -3.81
C ASN A 70 3.66 -26.52 -4.06
N PRO A 71 2.78 -26.87 -3.09
CA PRO A 71 1.33 -26.71 -3.26
C PRO A 71 0.89 -25.28 -3.62
N TRP A 72 1.61 -24.28 -3.17
CA TRP A 72 1.33 -22.87 -3.47
C TRP A 72 1.57 -22.51 -4.94
N SER A 73 2.12 -23.43 -5.73
CA SER A 73 2.30 -23.23 -7.17
C SER A 73 1.03 -23.46 -7.99
N LEU A 74 -0.01 -24.07 -7.41
CA LEU A 74 -1.23 -24.45 -8.14
C LEU A 74 -1.81 -23.30 -9.00
N PRO A 75 -1.95 -22.07 -8.50
CA PRO A 75 -2.52 -21.00 -9.30
C PRO A 75 -1.76 -20.68 -10.58
N PHE A 76 -0.45 -20.98 -10.66
CA PHE A 76 0.33 -20.77 -11.90
C PHE A 76 -0.14 -21.63 -13.08
N ALA A 77 -0.87 -22.73 -12.83
CA ALA A 77 -1.37 -23.62 -13.88
C ALA A 77 -2.25 -22.91 -14.92
N HIS A 78 -3.04 -21.88 -14.50
CA HIS A 78 -3.92 -21.14 -15.40
C HIS A 78 -3.16 -20.46 -16.56
N LYS A 79 -1.91 -20.04 -16.32
CA LYS A 79 -1.13 -19.26 -17.29
C LYS A 79 -0.83 -20.04 -18.56
N LYS A 80 -0.45 -21.32 -18.40
CA LYS A 80 -0.24 -22.21 -19.56
C LYS A 80 -1.56 -22.47 -20.28
N ILE A 81 -2.66 -22.71 -19.54
CA ILE A 81 -3.98 -22.93 -20.13
C ILE A 81 -4.42 -21.72 -20.96
N PHE A 82 -4.20 -20.50 -20.45
CA PHE A 82 -4.48 -19.27 -21.20
C PHE A 82 -3.63 -19.14 -22.45
N ALA A 83 -2.31 -19.37 -22.33
CA ALA A 83 -1.40 -19.28 -23.48
C ALA A 83 -1.74 -20.29 -24.58
N ASP A 84 -2.05 -21.53 -24.21
CA ASP A 84 -2.40 -22.60 -25.16
C ASP A 84 -3.75 -22.32 -25.87
N ASN A 85 -4.59 -21.45 -25.30
CA ASN A 85 -5.91 -21.13 -25.81
C ASN A 85 -6.07 -19.68 -26.30
N LEU A 86 -4.96 -18.96 -26.49
CA LEU A 86 -4.94 -17.52 -26.82
C LEU A 86 -5.85 -17.16 -28.01
N GLU A 87 -5.88 -17.98 -29.05
CA GLU A 87 -6.63 -17.69 -30.29
C GLU A 87 -8.09 -18.22 -30.23
N ASN A 88 -8.41 -19.04 -29.21
CA ASN A 88 -9.73 -19.70 -29.10
C ASN A 88 -10.77 -18.88 -28.35
N TYR A 89 -10.35 -17.90 -27.54
CA TYR A 89 -11.24 -17.09 -26.70
C TYR A 89 -10.95 -15.59 -26.86
N ASP A 90 -11.93 -14.77 -26.51
CA ASP A 90 -11.84 -13.32 -26.56
C ASP A 90 -11.44 -12.73 -25.19
N LEU A 91 -11.86 -13.45 -24.12
CA LEU A 91 -11.62 -13.09 -22.72
C LEU A 91 -11.05 -14.29 -21.93
N PHE A 92 -10.23 -13.96 -20.96
CA PHE A 92 -9.54 -14.92 -20.07
C PHE A 92 -9.68 -14.47 -18.63
N ALA A 93 -10.38 -15.22 -17.79
CA ALA A 93 -10.59 -14.90 -16.39
C ALA A 93 -9.91 -15.94 -15.48
N TYR A 94 -9.03 -15.46 -14.61
CA TYR A 94 -8.52 -16.24 -13.48
C TYR A 94 -9.39 -15.99 -12.26
N SER A 95 -9.71 -17.03 -11.50
CA SER A 95 -10.48 -16.96 -10.26
C SER A 95 -9.93 -17.90 -9.20
N GLU A 96 -9.93 -17.46 -7.95
CA GLU A 96 -9.87 -18.37 -6.80
C GLU A 96 -11.24 -19.02 -6.58
N ASP A 97 -11.30 -20.16 -5.87
CA ASP A 97 -12.48 -21.02 -5.76
C ASP A 97 -13.59 -20.50 -4.83
N ASP A 98 -13.41 -19.32 -4.29
CA ASP A 98 -14.36 -18.64 -3.39
C ASP A 98 -14.68 -17.19 -3.80
N MET A 99 -14.47 -16.85 -5.09
CA MET A 99 -14.78 -15.53 -5.65
C MET A 99 -16.15 -15.56 -6.36
N ASP A 100 -17.13 -14.78 -5.85
CA ASP A 100 -18.51 -14.74 -6.36
C ASP A 100 -18.63 -13.78 -7.57
N VAL A 101 -18.13 -14.22 -8.71
CA VAL A 101 -18.10 -13.42 -9.95
C VAL A 101 -19.39 -13.58 -10.71
N THR A 102 -20.11 -12.49 -10.95
CA THR A 102 -21.37 -12.46 -11.72
C THR A 102 -21.15 -12.04 -13.17
N GLU A 103 -22.14 -12.23 -14.02
CA GLU A 103 -22.13 -11.74 -15.40
C GLU A 103 -21.99 -10.20 -15.45
N ASP A 104 -22.60 -9.49 -14.48
CA ASP A 104 -22.52 -8.02 -14.41
C ASP A 104 -21.07 -7.54 -14.22
N HIS A 105 -20.24 -8.26 -13.45
CA HIS A 105 -18.82 -7.97 -13.35
C HIS A 105 -18.09 -8.08 -14.69
N ILE A 106 -18.41 -9.13 -15.47
CA ILE A 106 -17.82 -9.33 -16.82
C ILE A 106 -18.27 -8.22 -17.77
N ARG A 107 -19.56 -7.86 -17.74
CA ARG A 107 -20.12 -6.77 -18.54
C ARG A 107 -19.52 -5.43 -18.17
N ALA A 108 -19.37 -5.13 -16.87
CA ALA A 108 -18.71 -3.91 -16.41
C ALA A 108 -17.25 -3.82 -16.90
N PHE A 109 -16.52 -4.94 -16.88
CA PHE A 109 -15.17 -5.01 -17.45
C PHE A 109 -15.19 -4.70 -18.95
N LEU A 110 -16.11 -5.29 -19.71
CA LEU A 110 -16.24 -5.06 -21.16
C LEU A 110 -16.62 -3.61 -21.49
N ASP A 111 -17.45 -2.97 -20.67
CA ASP A 111 -17.86 -1.58 -20.86
C ASP A 111 -16.69 -0.60 -20.65
N VAL A 112 -15.86 -0.84 -19.63
CA VAL A 112 -14.78 0.06 -19.23
C VAL A 112 -13.50 -0.15 -20.06
N SER A 113 -13.16 -1.40 -20.37
CA SER A 113 -11.89 -1.76 -21.00
C SER A 113 -11.57 -1.06 -22.32
N PRO A 114 -12.53 -0.81 -23.24
CA PRO A 114 -12.26 -0.11 -24.51
C PRO A 114 -11.76 1.33 -24.33
N GLY A 115 -12.12 1.98 -23.22
CA GLY A 115 -11.70 3.35 -22.90
C GLY A 115 -10.34 3.44 -22.23
N LEU A 116 -9.76 2.34 -21.78
CA LEU A 116 -8.51 2.32 -21.05
C LEU A 116 -7.30 2.44 -21.97
N ALA A 117 -6.18 2.92 -21.42
CA ALA A 117 -4.91 2.89 -22.11
C ALA A 117 -4.42 1.45 -22.30
N SER A 118 -3.55 1.22 -23.27
CA SER A 118 -3.07 -0.13 -23.63
C SER A 118 -2.34 -0.86 -22.49
N ASP A 119 -1.83 -0.13 -21.51
CA ASP A 119 -1.15 -0.64 -20.33
C ASP A 119 -2.04 -0.65 -19.06
N GLU A 120 -3.34 -0.36 -19.19
CA GLU A 120 -4.30 -0.36 -18.11
C GLU A 120 -5.22 -1.59 -18.20
N ILE A 121 -5.52 -2.21 -17.07
CA ILE A 121 -6.50 -3.28 -16.93
C ILE A 121 -7.51 -2.86 -15.87
N ALA A 122 -8.81 -2.90 -16.21
CA ALA A 122 -9.87 -2.73 -15.23
C ALA A 122 -9.80 -3.86 -14.19
N GLY A 123 -9.50 -3.50 -12.97
CA GLY A 123 -9.33 -4.43 -11.86
C GLY A 123 -10.54 -4.41 -10.94
N PHE A 124 -10.57 -5.39 -10.06
CA PHE A 124 -11.63 -5.60 -9.07
C PHE A 124 -11.09 -5.42 -7.65
N LEU A 125 -11.99 -5.13 -6.73
CA LEU A 125 -11.78 -5.15 -5.29
C LEU A 125 -12.64 -6.27 -4.71
N ARG A 126 -12.14 -6.98 -3.72
CA ARG A 126 -12.93 -7.99 -3.03
C ARG A 126 -13.44 -7.44 -1.70
N TYR A 127 -14.65 -7.86 -1.33
CA TYR A 127 -15.21 -7.57 -0.02
C TYR A 127 -15.62 -8.85 0.69
N GLU A 128 -15.68 -8.79 2.00
CA GLU A 128 -16.14 -9.84 2.88
C GLU A 128 -17.26 -9.31 3.78
N ILE A 129 -18.08 -10.23 4.30
CA ILE A 129 -19.20 -9.90 5.17
C ILE A 129 -18.97 -10.54 6.54
N SER A 130 -18.90 -9.75 7.59
CA SER A 130 -18.80 -10.24 8.95
C SER A 130 -20.10 -10.90 9.43
N HIS A 131 -20.06 -11.64 10.54
CA HIS A 131 -21.27 -12.18 11.18
C HIS A 131 -22.28 -11.11 11.57
N SER A 132 -21.85 -9.87 11.81
CA SER A 132 -22.72 -8.73 12.06
C SER A 132 -23.27 -8.06 10.78
N GLY A 133 -23.00 -8.60 9.60
CA GLY A 133 -23.44 -8.04 8.31
C GLY A 133 -22.60 -6.88 7.80
N ILE A 134 -21.50 -6.51 8.50
CA ILE A 134 -20.62 -5.43 8.06
C ILE A 134 -19.77 -5.91 6.88
N ARG A 135 -19.83 -5.17 5.77
CA ARG A 135 -18.95 -5.37 4.61
C ARG A 135 -17.62 -4.66 4.84
N SER A 136 -16.51 -5.33 4.55
CA SER A 136 -15.15 -4.77 4.62
C SER A 136 -14.31 -5.20 3.42
N LEU A 137 -13.33 -4.40 3.04
CA LEU A 137 -12.34 -4.73 2.02
C LEU A 137 -11.09 -5.27 2.70
N PRO A 138 -10.84 -6.58 2.69
CA PRO A 138 -9.67 -7.17 3.35
C PRO A 138 -8.35 -6.71 2.73
N ASP A 139 -8.36 -6.25 1.47
CA ASP A 139 -7.18 -5.76 0.75
C ASP A 139 -6.81 -4.31 1.09
N ALA A 140 -7.70 -3.57 1.77
CA ALA A 140 -7.46 -2.19 2.22
C ALA A 140 -6.98 -2.18 3.68
N HIS A 141 -5.69 -2.38 3.88
CA HIS A 141 -5.04 -2.44 5.20
C HIS A 141 -3.55 -2.08 5.13
N ALA A 142 -2.96 -1.78 6.25
CA ALA A 142 -1.54 -1.47 6.41
C ALA A 142 -1.10 -0.35 5.44
N SER A 143 -0.18 -0.63 4.53
CA SER A 143 0.35 0.34 3.55
C SER A 143 -0.42 0.39 2.23
N PHE A 144 -1.46 -0.41 2.06
CA PHE A 144 -2.24 -0.39 0.83
C PHE A 144 -3.23 0.79 0.83
N HIS A 145 -3.15 1.64 -0.20
CA HIS A 145 -3.88 2.90 -0.27
C HIS A 145 -4.22 3.27 -1.72
N TRP A 146 -5.06 4.27 -1.89
CA TRP A 146 -5.31 4.91 -3.17
C TRP A 146 -4.18 5.86 -3.53
N ARG A 147 -3.84 5.97 -4.82
CA ARG A 147 -2.90 6.97 -5.33
C ARG A 147 -3.66 8.20 -5.83
N PRO A 148 -3.69 9.31 -5.09
CA PRO A 148 -4.45 10.50 -5.49
C PRO A 148 -4.04 11.02 -6.88
N GLU A 149 -2.76 11.00 -7.19
CA GLU A 149 -2.21 11.50 -8.46
C GLU A 149 -2.52 10.59 -9.66
N SER A 150 -3.01 9.37 -9.40
CA SER A 150 -3.36 8.41 -10.44
C SER A 150 -4.75 8.65 -11.04
N ILE A 151 -5.56 9.52 -10.42
CA ILE A 151 -6.94 9.79 -10.83
C ILE A 151 -6.96 10.40 -12.22
N ARG A 152 -7.79 9.83 -13.09
CA ARG A 152 -7.96 10.31 -14.46
C ARG A 152 -9.29 9.90 -15.05
N ARG A 153 -9.75 10.64 -16.04
CA ARG A 153 -10.91 10.28 -16.85
C ARG A 153 -10.52 9.36 -18.01
N ARG A 154 -11.41 8.40 -18.31
CA ARG A 154 -11.32 7.52 -19.46
C ARG A 154 -12.71 7.43 -20.10
N GLY A 155 -12.96 8.28 -21.11
CA GLY A 155 -14.30 8.48 -21.65
C GLY A 155 -15.28 8.93 -20.56
N PRO A 156 -16.41 8.25 -20.34
CA PRO A 156 -17.38 8.59 -19.30
C PRO A 156 -16.93 8.16 -17.88
N TYR A 157 -15.85 7.39 -17.76
CA TYR A 157 -15.44 6.77 -16.51
C TYR A 157 -14.34 7.56 -15.82
N THR A 158 -14.34 7.54 -14.48
CA THR A 158 -13.22 8.00 -13.64
C THR A 158 -12.56 6.77 -13.03
N ILE A 159 -11.23 6.71 -13.20
CA ILE A 159 -10.42 5.59 -12.70
C ILE A 159 -9.35 6.08 -11.73
N ALA A 160 -8.94 5.21 -10.81
CA ALA A 160 -7.83 5.43 -9.89
C ALA A 160 -7.05 4.13 -9.66
N GLU A 161 -5.79 4.25 -9.23
CA GLU A 161 -4.96 3.11 -8.86
C GLU A 161 -5.06 2.87 -7.35
N PHE A 162 -5.25 1.60 -6.98
CA PHE A 162 -5.13 1.12 -5.61
C PHE A 162 -3.88 0.25 -5.52
N THR A 163 -3.03 0.48 -4.53
CA THR A 163 -1.68 -0.09 -4.47
C THR A 163 -1.62 -1.59 -4.19
N ASN A 164 -2.74 -2.21 -3.79
CA ASN A 164 -2.86 -3.65 -3.71
C ASN A 164 -3.39 -4.22 -5.02
N GLU A 165 -2.53 -4.91 -5.76
CA GLU A 165 -2.92 -5.54 -7.03
C GLU A 165 -3.74 -6.82 -6.82
N HIS A 166 -3.69 -7.43 -5.64
CA HIS A 166 -4.43 -8.66 -5.36
C HIS A 166 -5.94 -8.44 -5.25
N ALA A 167 -6.70 -9.39 -5.78
CA ALA A 167 -8.16 -9.44 -5.64
C ALA A 167 -8.71 -10.88 -5.76
N GLY A 168 -7.86 -11.91 -5.86
CA GLY A 168 -8.28 -13.31 -6.09
C GLY A 168 -8.93 -13.55 -7.45
N PHE A 169 -9.01 -12.52 -8.29
CA PHE A 169 -9.65 -12.53 -9.61
C PHE A 169 -9.07 -11.48 -10.53
N TYR A 170 -8.97 -11.79 -11.83
CA TYR A 170 -8.72 -10.81 -12.89
C TYR A 170 -9.26 -11.29 -14.23
N ILE A 171 -9.49 -10.36 -15.16
CA ILE A 171 -9.86 -10.64 -16.56
C ILE A 171 -8.82 -9.98 -17.46
N LEU A 172 -8.47 -10.67 -18.56
CA LEU A 172 -7.70 -10.13 -19.68
C LEU A 172 -8.48 -10.29 -20.98
N THR A 173 -8.42 -9.28 -21.85
CA THR A 173 -8.78 -9.44 -23.25
C THR A 173 -7.71 -10.25 -23.98
N ARG A 174 -8.02 -10.82 -25.14
CA ARG A 174 -7.04 -11.52 -25.99
C ARG A 174 -5.80 -10.64 -26.26
N THR A 175 -5.99 -9.36 -26.54
CA THR A 175 -4.89 -8.42 -26.80
C THR A 175 -4.02 -8.21 -25.56
N GLN A 176 -4.63 -8.07 -24.39
CA GLN A 176 -3.90 -7.95 -23.12
C GLN A 176 -3.14 -9.24 -22.80
N LEU A 177 -3.76 -10.41 -22.99
CA LEU A 177 -3.07 -11.69 -22.77
C LEU A 177 -1.89 -11.87 -23.74
N ARG A 178 -2.07 -11.55 -25.05
CA ARG A 178 -0.97 -11.61 -26.02
C ARG A 178 0.20 -10.72 -25.59
N ARG A 179 -0.07 -9.51 -25.13
CA ARG A 179 0.95 -8.60 -24.61
C ARG A 179 1.59 -9.14 -23.32
N ALA A 180 0.81 -9.71 -22.41
CA ALA A 180 1.33 -10.33 -21.19
C ALA A 180 2.30 -11.48 -21.50
N ILE A 181 1.96 -12.35 -22.45
CA ILE A 181 2.82 -13.45 -22.90
C ILE A 181 4.10 -12.89 -23.55
N ALA A 182 3.97 -11.92 -24.45
CA ALA A 182 5.09 -11.30 -25.15
C ALA A 182 6.07 -10.60 -24.20
N SER A 183 5.62 -10.12 -23.03
CA SER A 183 6.50 -9.51 -22.01
C SER A 183 7.50 -10.49 -21.38
N GLY A 184 7.28 -11.82 -21.53
CA GLY A 184 8.04 -12.86 -20.83
C GLY A 184 7.74 -12.97 -19.32
N GLY A 185 6.87 -12.09 -18.78
CA GLY A 185 6.51 -12.07 -17.36
C GLY A 185 5.36 -13.02 -17.01
N PHE A 186 4.56 -13.45 -17.98
CA PHE A 186 3.33 -14.19 -17.72
C PHE A 186 3.55 -15.71 -17.63
N VAL A 187 4.09 -16.34 -18.67
CA VAL A 187 4.35 -17.78 -18.68
C VAL A 187 5.73 -18.07 -18.11
N ARG A 188 5.79 -18.24 -16.80
CA ARG A 188 7.03 -18.48 -16.03
C ARG A 188 6.86 -19.64 -15.07
N ALA A 189 7.97 -20.29 -14.71
CA ALA A 189 7.97 -21.25 -13.62
C ALA A 189 7.47 -20.58 -12.31
N PRO A 190 6.78 -21.32 -11.42
CA PRO A 190 6.31 -20.79 -10.14
C PRO A 190 7.43 -20.14 -9.33
N TYR A 191 7.18 -18.95 -8.82
CA TYR A 191 8.15 -18.17 -8.05
C TYR A 191 7.45 -17.26 -7.04
N LYS A 192 8.21 -16.78 -6.07
CA LYS A 192 7.79 -15.73 -5.12
C LYS A 192 8.23 -14.39 -5.67
N GLY A 193 7.27 -13.55 -6.04
CA GLY A 193 7.51 -12.19 -6.56
C GLY A 193 7.46 -11.12 -5.46
N ARG A 194 6.75 -10.03 -5.76
CA ARG A 194 6.40 -8.99 -4.79
C ARG A 194 5.58 -9.55 -3.63
N TYR A 195 4.67 -10.47 -3.92
CA TYR A 195 3.82 -11.19 -2.99
C TYR A 195 4.34 -12.60 -2.72
N ASP A 196 3.64 -13.34 -1.86
CA ASP A 196 3.85 -14.79 -1.76
C ASP A 196 3.53 -15.48 -3.10
N MET A 197 3.80 -16.78 -3.19
CA MET A 197 3.66 -17.50 -4.45
C MET A 197 2.21 -17.56 -4.95
N LEU A 198 1.23 -17.71 -4.05
CA LEU A 198 -0.20 -17.76 -4.42
C LEU A 198 -0.62 -16.43 -5.05
N VAL A 199 -0.40 -15.34 -4.33
CA VAL A 199 -0.78 -13.98 -4.76
C VAL A 199 0.03 -13.53 -5.97
N THR A 200 1.31 -13.94 -6.10
CA THR A 200 2.14 -13.64 -7.27
C THR A 200 1.49 -14.19 -8.54
N ALA A 201 0.96 -15.41 -8.52
CA ALA A 201 0.30 -15.99 -9.70
C ALA A 201 -0.88 -15.15 -10.18
N ALA A 202 -1.66 -14.59 -9.26
CA ALA A 202 -2.83 -13.76 -9.54
C ALA A 202 -2.50 -12.30 -9.91
N THR A 203 -1.28 -11.83 -9.60
CA THR A 203 -0.89 -10.41 -9.79
C THR A 203 0.15 -10.18 -10.87
N ASP A 204 0.69 -11.24 -11.48
CA ASP A 204 1.72 -11.12 -12.53
C ASP A 204 1.36 -10.20 -13.71
N PRO A 205 0.11 -10.10 -14.18
CA PRO A 205 -0.24 -9.11 -15.19
C PRO A 205 0.23 -7.70 -14.80
N TYR A 206 0.10 -7.34 -13.54
CA TYR A 206 0.44 -6.02 -13.00
C TYR A 206 1.91 -5.91 -12.56
N THR A 207 2.42 -6.94 -11.88
CA THR A 207 3.75 -6.89 -11.23
C THR A 207 4.90 -7.30 -12.15
N SER A 208 4.62 -8.05 -13.23
CA SER A 208 5.65 -8.65 -14.08
C SER A 208 5.43 -8.42 -15.58
N CYS A 209 4.21 -8.07 -16.02
CA CYS A 209 3.89 -7.91 -17.45
C CYS A 209 3.73 -6.45 -17.90
N GLY A 210 3.96 -5.49 -17.00
CA GLY A 210 3.95 -4.06 -17.30
C GLY A 210 2.57 -3.45 -17.48
N PHE A 211 1.52 -4.07 -16.90
CA PHE A 211 0.20 -3.45 -16.79
C PHE A 211 0.03 -2.75 -15.44
N ARG A 212 -0.92 -1.81 -15.42
CA ARG A 212 -1.42 -1.14 -14.21
C ARG A 212 -2.85 -1.59 -13.94
N LYS A 213 -3.11 -2.03 -12.70
CA LYS A 213 -4.47 -2.28 -12.23
C LYS A 213 -5.14 -0.95 -11.95
N VAL A 214 -6.24 -0.65 -12.62
CA VAL A 214 -7.05 0.55 -12.38
C VAL A 214 -8.46 0.15 -11.95
N ILE A 215 -9.00 0.86 -10.97
CA ILE A 215 -10.36 0.66 -10.49
C ILE A 215 -11.27 1.74 -11.07
N CYS A 216 -12.38 1.35 -11.66
CA CYS A 216 -13.40 2.29 -12.13
C CYS A 216 -14.19 2.83 -10.91
N ILE A 217 -13.69 3.94 -10.34
CA ILE A 217 -14.26 4.51 -9.11
C ILE A 217 -15.64 5.16 -9.32
N SER A 218 -15.95 5.61 -10.53
CA SER A 218 -17.30 6.12 -10.88
C SER A 218 -18.36 5.03 -10.96
N ARG A 219 -17.97 3.74 -11.01
CA ARG A 219 -18.85 2.55 -11.02
C ARG A 219 -18.33 1.49 -10.07
N VAL A 220 -17.80 1.86 -8.91
CA VAL A 220 -17.09 0.93 -8.02
C VAL A 220 -17.92 -0.28 -7.61
N GLU A 221 -19.25 -0.14 -7.45
CA GLU A 221 -20.13 -1.26 -7.08
C GLU A 221 -20.06 -2.42 -8.09
N ASP A 222 -19.88 -2.12 -9.37
CA ASP A 222 -19.79 -3.13 -10.43
C ASP A 222 -18.42 -3.83 -10.46
N PHE A 223 -17.46 -3.37 -9.65
CA PHE A 223 -16.11 -3.88 -9.51
C PHE A 223 -15.82 -4.45 -8.11
N LEU A 224 -16.87 -4.67 -7.28
CA LEU A 224 -16.78 -5.27 -5.96
C LEU A 224 -17.21 -6.74 -6.01
N ILE A 225 -16.29 -7.67 -5.78
CA ILE A 225 -16.54 -9.11 -5.79
C ILE A 225 -16.62 -9.63 -4.35
N ASN A 226 -17.65 -10.42 -4.04
CA ASN A 226 -17.77 -11.07 -2.73
C ASN A 226 -16.78 -12.24 -2.61
N HIS A 227 -15.95 -12.21 -1.58
CA HIS A 227 -15.07 -13.31 -1.17
C HIS A 227 -15.84 -14.22 -0.22
N LEU A 228 -16.40 -15.31 -0.72
CA LEU A 228 -17.40 -16.15 -0.04
C LEU A 228 -16.89 -16.79 1.25
N SER A 229 -15.60 -17.07 1.33
CA SER A 229 -15.01 -17.70 2.52
C SER A 229 -15.01 -16.79 3.75
N ASN A 230 -15.18 -15.47 3.58
CA ASN A 230 -15.19 -14.46 4.66
C ASN A 230 -14.04 -14.64 5.68
N ARG A 231 -12.89 -15.10 5.21
CA ARG A 231 -11.76 -15.54 6.04
C ARG A 231 -11.18 -14.43 6.91
N TYR A 232 -11.24 -13.21 6.43
CA TYR A 232 -10.65 -12.03 7.07
C TYR A 232 -11.69 -11.11 7.70
N ALA A 233 -12.97 -11.38 7.51
CA ALA A 233 -14.07 -10.54 7.98
C ALA A 233 -13.99 -10.27 9.49
N GLY A 234 -14.05 -8.99 9.87
CA GLY A 234 -13.93 -8.54 11.26
C GLY A 234 -12.52 -8.62 11.86
N ARG A 235 -11.49 -9.01 11.08
CA ARG A 235 -10.10 -9.10 11.56
C ARG A 235 -9.14 -8.25 10.74
N LEU A 236 -9.41 -8.07 9.46
CA LEU A 236 -8.53 -7.37 8.55
C LEU A 236 -9.36 -6.52 7.58
N GLY A 237 -8.79 -5.41 7.17
CA GLY A 237 -9.37 -4.56 6.15
C GLY A 237 -10.19 -3.39 6.69
N THR A 238 -10.59 -2.54 5.77
CA THR A 238 -11.33 -1.30 6.05
C THR A 238 -12.83 -1.53 5.78
N PRO A 239 -13.74 -1.03 6.63
CA PRO A 239 -15.17 -1.06 6.34
C PRO A 239 -15.49 -0.46 4.98
N LEU A 240 -16.41 -1.07 4.23
CA LEU A 240 -16.80 -0.60 2.89
C LEU A 240 -17.32 0.83 2.92
N THR A 241 -17.96 1.25 4.01
CA THR A 241 -18.40 2.64 4.21
C THR A 241 -17.23 3.62 4.18
N ALA A 242 -16.14 3.33 4.91
CA ALA A 242 -14.95 4.16 4.90
C ALA A 242 -14.24 4.15 3.54
N THR A 243 -14.24 3.01 2.83
CA THR A 243 -13.72 2.94 1.45
C THR A 243 -14.56 3.79 0.50
N LYS A 244 -15.89 3.78 0.61
CA LYS A 244 -16.77 4.64 -0.19
C LYS A 244 -16.52 6.13 0.08
N GLU A 245 -16.22 6.50 1.31
CA GLU A 245 -15.81 7.88 1.64
C GLU A 245 -14.48 8.27 0.98
N GLN A 246 -13.51 7.35 0.96
CA GLN A 246 -12.26 7.55 0.22
C GLN A 246 -12.53 7.74 -1.29
N ILE A 247 -13.43 6.93 -1.87
CA ILE A 247 -13.84 7.07 -3.27
C ILE A 247 -14.54 8.40 -3.52
N GLN A 248 -15.38 8.88 -2.61
CA GLN A 248 -15.98 10.22 -2.72
C GLN A 248 -14.90 11.32 -2.73
N THR A 249 -13.86 11.17 -1.90
CA THR A 249 -12.71 12.09 -1.90
C THR A 249 -11.96 12.03 -3.24
N LEU A 250 -11.73 10.82 -3.78
CA LEU A 250 -11.15 10.65 -5.12
C LEU A 250 -12.00 11.33 -6.21
N MET A 251 -13.33 11.22 -6.14
CA MET A 251 -14.21 11.91 -7.09
C MET A 251 -14.08 13.44 -6.97
N LYS A 252 -14.01 13.98 -5.75
CA LYS A 252 -13.75 15.42 -5.54
C LYS A 252 -12.40 15.85 -6.12
N ILE A 253 -11.36 15.01 -6.01
CA ILE A 253 -10.07 15.27 -6.65
C ILE A 253 -10.22 15.31 -8.18
N ALA A 254 -10.96 14.39 -8.77
CA ALA A 254 -11.23 14.37 -10.22
C ALA A 254 -11.97 15.60 -10.72
N GLU A 255 -12.73 16.25 -9.84
CA GLU A 255 -13.50 17.48 -10.08
C GLU A 255 -12.69 18.76 -9.74
N GLY A 256 -11.48 18.62 -9.21
CA GLY A 256 -10.66 19.77 -8.76
C GLY A 256 -11.12 20.42 -7.45
N LEU A 257 -12.01 19.76 -6.71
CA LEU A 257 -12.59 20.24 -5.44
C LEU A 257 -11.78 19.81 -4.21
N HIS A 258 -10.77 18.95 -4.38
CA HIS A 258 -9.88 18.49 -3.33
C HIS A 258 -8.48 18.31 -3.93
N PRO A 259 -7.39 18.61 -3.19
CA PRO A 259 -6.05 18.46 -3.72
C PRO A 259 -5.69 16.99 -3.96
N ALA A 260 -4.94 16.72 -5.03
CA ALA A 260 -4.28 15.44 -5.27
C ALA A 260 -2.85 15.54 -4.74
N SER A 261 -2.58 15.07 -3.55
CA SER A 261 -1.25 15.19 -2.95
C SER A 261 -0.85 13.96 -2.15
N THR A 262 0.42 13.64 -2.22
CA THR A 262 1.10 12.59 -1.43
C THR A 262 2.26 13.25 -0.67
N LEU A 263 2.33 13.01 0.63
CA LEU A 263 3.35 13.60 1.51
C LEU A 263 4.76 13.21 1.06
N LEU A 264 4.92 11.93 0.73
CA LEU A 264 6.18 11.31 0.36
C LEU A 264 6.01 10.45 -0.88
N PRO A 265 6.85 10.63 -1.92
CA PRO A 265 6.81 9.79 -3.12
C PRO A 265 7.42 8.39 -2.89
N PHE A 266 7.82 8.05 -1.67
CA PHE A 266 8.58 6.86 -1.35
C PHE A 266 7.70 5.82 -0.64
N GLU A 267 7.63 4.64 -1.22
CA GLU A 267 7.01 3.46 -0.61
C GLU A 267 8.08 2.40 -0.36
N ALA A 268 7.97 1.70 0.77
CA ALA A 268 8.74 0.49 0.95
C ALA A 268 8.37 -0.52 -0.14
N LYS A 269 9.35 -1.00 -0.89
CA LYS A 269 9.14 -2.01 -1.96
C LYS A 269 9.02 -3.44 -1.41
N PHE A 270 9.10 -3.58 -0.09
CA PHE A 270 8.83 -4.83 0.61
C PHE A 270 7.35 -4.94 0.95
N VAL A 271 6.77 -6.10 0.67
CA VAL A 271 5.36 -6.41 0.98
C VAL A 271 5.07 -6.51 2.48
N HIS A 272 6.10 -6.62 3.31
CA HIS A 272 5.89 -6.74 4.76
C HIS A 272 5.53 -5.41 5.40
N SER A 273 4.36 -5.35 6.01
CA SER A 273 3.81 -4.21 6.75
C SER A 273 4.77 -3.60 7.80
N ARG A 274 5.73 -4.37 8.29
CA ARG A 274 6.76 -3.92 9.23
C ARG A 274 7.61 -2.76 8.72
N TRP A 275 7.86 -2.71 7.41
CA TRP A 275 8.78 -1.75 6.78
C TRP A 275 8.06 -0.61 6.09
N ALA A 276 6.74 -0.69 5.99
CA ALA A 276 5.93 0.36 5.41
C ALA A 276 5.18 1.13 6.49
N LYS A 277 4.91 2.40 6.26
CA LYS A 277 3.99 3.17 7.10
C LYS A 277 2.57 2.67 6.87
N SER A 278 1.82 2.46 7.95
CA SER A 278 0.39 2.10 7.85
C SER A 278 -0.45 3.34 7.58
N PHE A 279 -1.37 3.23 6.61
CA PHE A 279 -2.39 4.24 6.33
C PHE A 279 -3.58 4.13 7.30
N TYR A 280 -3.77 2.95 7.88
CA TYR A 280 -4.89 2.61 8.79
C TYR A 280 -4.32 2.28 10.18
N GLU A 281 -3.55 3.20 10.73
CA GLU A 281 -2.82 3.00 11.98
C GLU A 281 -3.75 3.15 13.19
N GLU A 282 -3.88 2.10 13.99
CA GLU A 282 -4.55 2.19 15.29
C GLU A 282 -3.73 3.00 16.30
N PRO A 283 -4.37 3.59 17.33
CA PRO A 283 -3.66 4.31 18.38
C PRO A 283 -2.66 3.39 19.10
N CYS A 284 -1.41 3.78 19.08
CA CYS A 284 -0.34 3.07 19.81
C CYS A 284 -0.20 3.65 21.22
N HIS A 285 -0.60 2.89 22.23
CA HIS A 285 -0.57 3.33 23.63
C HIS A 285 0.85 3.70 24.11
N GLU A 286 1.86 2.96 23.67
CA GLU A 286 3.25 3.20 24.01
C GLU A 286 3.74 4.51 23.38
N LEU A 287 3.34 4.81 22.16
CA LEU A 287 3.67 6.07 21.50
C LEU A 287 2.93 7.24 22.16
N LEU A 288 1.65 7.06 22.48
CA LEU A 288 0.86 8.05 23.24
C LEU A 288 1.52 8.37 24.59
N ALA A 289 2.06 7.37 25.28
CA ALA A 289 2.74 7.55 26.56
C ALA A 289 4.09 8.31 26.43
N LEU A 290 4.69 8.35 25.25
CA LEU A 290 5.91 9.11 24.96
C LEU A 290 5.61 10.59 24.69
N VAL A 291 4.42 10.94 24.22
CA VAL A 291 4.02 12.33 24.00
C VAL A 291 3.82 13.02 25.34
N PRO A 292 4.49 14.16 25.63
CA PRO A 292 4.37 14.87 26.90
C PRO A 292 2.92 15.25 27.21
N ILE A 293 2.47 14.97 28.41
CA ILE A 293 1.08 15.24 28.86
C ILE A 293 0.73 16.73 28.74
N GLY A 294 1.70 17.61 28.93
CA GLY A 294 1.52 19.08 28.84
C GLY A 294 1.60 19.65 27.43
N ALA A 295 1.86 18.84 26.40
CA ALA A 295 1.90 19.32 25.03
C ALA A 295 0.48 19.67 24.56
N ARG A 296 0.25 20.95 24.28
CA ARG A 296 -1.04 21.49 23.85
C ARG A 296 -1.16 21.58 22.35
N ARG A 297 -0.11 21.97 21.66
CA ARG A 297 -0.07 22.04 20.18
C ARG A 297 0.87 20.97 19.65
N ILE A 298 0.34 20.06 18.87
CA ILE A 298 1.08 18.90 18.34
C ILE A 298 1.05 18.94 16.81
N LEU A 299 2.23 18.82 16.19
CA LEU A 299 2.36 18.56 14.75
C LEU A 299 2.59 17.05 14.56
N SER A 300 1.69 16.40 13.84
CA SER A 300 1.85 15.00 13.44
C SER A 300 2.28 14.91 11.97
N VAL A 301 3.47 14.37 11.71
CA VAL A 301 4.01 14.21 10.36
C VAL A 301 3.79 12.78 9.89
N GLY A 302 3.03 12.62 8.80
CA GLY A 302 2.70 11.30 8.23
C GLY A 302 1.50 10.65 8.92
N CYS A 303 0.47 11.44 9.18
CA CYS A 303 -0.83 10.96 9.67
C CYS A 303 -1.46 10.00 8.64
N GLY A 304 -1.99 8.88 9.13
CA GLY A 304 -2.87 7.99 8.36
C GLY A 304 -4.34 8.42 8.47
N SER A 305 -5.21 7.47 8.83
CA SER A 305 -6.65 7.71 9.03
C SER A 305 -7.01 8.67 10.18
N GLY A 306 -6.04 9.11 10.97
CA GLY A 306 -6.22 10.06 12.06
C GLY A 306 -6.54 9.45 13.42
N ASP A 307 -6.46 8.13 13.58
CA ASP A 307 -6.81 7.48 14.86
C ASP A 307 -5.87 7.88 16.00
N MET A 308 -4.57 8.00 15.70
CA MET A 308 -3.57 8.47 16.67
C MET A 308 -3.80 9.95 17.02
N GLU A 309 -4.12 10.79 16.04
CA GLU A 309 -4.38 12.22 16.19
C GLU A 309 -5.63 12.47 17.01
N VAL A 310 -6.69 11.70 16.78
CA VAL A 310 -7.92 11.73 17.60
C VAL A 310 -7.61 11.34 19.06
N ALA A 311 -6.77 10.31 19.27
CA ALA A 311 -6.37 9.94 20.63
C ALA A 311 -5.58 11.05 21.33
N LEU A 312 -4.76 11.83 20.60
CA LEU A 312 -4.07 13.01 21.13
C LEU A 312 -5.05 14.15 21.41
N LYS A 313 -6.00 14.42 20.49
CA LYS A 313 -7.07 15.40 20.67
C LYS A 313 -7.91 15.10 21.93
N ASN A 314 -8.26 13.83 22.14
CA ASN A 314 -8.99 13.38 23.33
C ASN A 314 -8.21 13.58 24.66
N ARG A 315 -6.89 13.77 24.59
CA ARG A 315 -6.05 14.16 25.73
C ARG A 315 -5.97 15.68 25.91
N GLY A 316 -6.72 16.45 25.11
CA GLY A 316 -6.80 17.90 25.18
C GLY A 316 -5.74 18.65 24.37
N ALA A 317 -5.12 18.01 23.36
CA ALA A 317 -4.20 18.65 22.46
C ALA A 317 -4.91 19.18 21.19
N GLU A 318 -4.45 20.29 20.68
CA GLU A 318 -4.73 20.76 19.31
C GLU A 318 -3.72 20.08 18.37
N VAL A 319 -4.24 19.29 17.44
CA VAL A 319 -3.39 18.49 16.53
C VAL A 319 -3.50 19.04 15.11
N THR A 320 -2.35 19.43 14.55
CA THR A 320 -2.18 19.68 13.12
C THR A 320 -1.48 18.49 12.49
N ALA A 321 -2.00 17.99 11.37
CA ALA A 321 -1.49 16.81 10.70
C ALA A 321 -1.05 17.08 9.27
N LEU A 322 0.12 16.55 8.88
CA LEU A 322 0.54 16.36 7.51
C LEU A 322 0.22 14.91 7.13
N PRO A 323 -0.87 14.64 6.39
CA PRO A 323 -1.29 13.27 6.10
C PRO A 323 -0.40 12.60 5.07
N LEU A 324 -0.36 11.27 5.05
CA LEU A 324 0.38 10.48 4.07
C LEU A 324 -0.04 10.76 2.63
N ASP A 325 -1.35 10.92 2.42
CA ASP A 325 -1.93 11.43 1.18
C ASP A 325 -3.25 12.17 1.45
N SER A 326 -3.76 12.83 0.43
CA SER A 326 -4.98 13.63 0.56
C SER A 326 -6.26 12.79 0.68
N VAL A 327 -6.25 11.55 0.25
CA VAL A 327 -7.42 10.65 0.35
C VAL A 327 -7.57 10.15 1.79
N ILE A 328 -6.47 9.67 2.38
CA ILE A 328 -6.52 9.18 3.76
C ILE A 328 -6.63 10.33 4.76
N GLY A 329 -6.03 11.48 4.47
CA GLY A 329 -6.10 12.68 5.29
C GLY A 329 -7.54 13.22 5.44
N ALA A 330 -8.39 13.05 4.43
CA ALA A 330 -9.80 13.43 4.51
C ALA A 330 -10.56 12.69 5.63
N ALA A 331 -10.12 11.49 6.04
CA ALA A 331 -10.69 10.80 7.18
C ALA A 331 -10.30 11.47 8.51
N ALA A 332 -9.10 11.98 8.63
CA ALA A 332 -8.66 12.75 9.80
C ALA A 332 -9.38 14.11 9.87
N GLU A 333 -9.52 14.79 8.73
CA GLU A 333 -10.23 16.08 8.63
C GLU A 333 -11.70 15.96 9.07
N LYS A 334 -12.42 14.91 8.67
CA LYS A 334 -13.79 14.62 9.13
C LYS A 334 -13.92 14.45 10.65
N ARG A 335 -12.82 14.10 11.31
CA ARG A 335 -12.73 13.99 12.77
C ARG A 335 -12.25 15.29 13.45
N GLU A 336 -12.30 16.40 12.68
CA GLU A 336 -11.91 17.74 13.13
C GLU A 336 -10.43 17.82 13.55
N ILE A 337 -9.55 17.13 12.85
CA ILE A 337 -8.10 17.33 12.90
C ILE A 337 -7.75 18.43 11.89
N ASP A 338 -6.91 19.37 12.27
CA ASP A 338 -6.39 20.41 11.37
C ASP A 338 -5.40 19.75 10.38
N VAL A 339 -5.82 19.57 9.12
CA VAL A 339 -5.05 18.85 8.11
C VAL A 339 -4.45 19.83 7.10
N VAL A 340 -3.15 19.70 6.86
CA VAL A 340 -2.42 20.49 5.86
C VAL A 340 -1.98 19.55 4.74
N TYR A 341 -2.58 19.73 3.57
CA TYR A 341 -2.33 18.91 2.38
C TYR A 341 -1.13 19.40 1.57
N GLY A 342 -0.41 18.47 0.95
CA GLY A 342 0.71 18.78 0.07
C GLY A 342 1.81 17.71 0.13
N THR A 343 2.86 17.91 -0.65
CA THR A 343 4.13 17.22 -0.40
C THR A 343 4.70 17.68 0.93
N LEU A 344 5.69 16.96 1.47
CA LEU A 344 6.33 17.37 2.73
C LEU A 344 6.77 18.86 2.70
N ASP A 345 7.41 19.30 1.62
CA ASP A 345 7.90 20.66 1.50
C ASP A 345 6.77 21.67 1.42
N GLN A 346 5.74 21.41 0.62
CA GLN A 346 4.56 22.27 0.53
C GLN A 346 3.79 22.35 1.85
N GLY A 347 3.61 21.22 2.54
CA GLY A 347 2.95 21.18 3.85
C GLY A 347 3.72 21.96 4.90
N LEU A 348 5.03 21.83 4.95
CA LEU A 348 5.87 22.58 5.86
C LEU A 348 5.89 24.08 5.53
N GLU A 349 5.87 24.46 4.25
CA GLU A 349 5.78 25.85 3.82
C GLU A 349 4.43 26.49 4.25
N GLN A 350 3.31 25.76 4.10
CA GLN A 350 1.99 26.20 4.54
C GLN A 350 1.89 26.40 6.06
N LEU A 351 2.66 25.65 6.84
CA LEU A 351 2.73 25.84 8.29
C LEU A 351 3.39 27.20 8.67
N GLY A 352 4.21 27.78 7.79
CA GLY A 352 4.84 29.08 7.97
C GLY A 352 5.65 29.17 9.26
N SER A 353 5.34 30.15 10.11
CA SER A 353 6.03 30.40 11.41
C SER A 353 5.36 29.70 12.60
N ARG A 354 4.40 28.80 12.37
CA ARG A 354 3.75 28.04 13.47
C ARG A 354 4.78 27.25 14.26
N THR A 355 4.62 27.20 15.57
CA THR A 355 5.46 26.38 16.45
C THR A 355 4.61 25.49 17.32
N PHE A 356 5.13 24.32 17.65
CA PHE A 356 4.44 23.24 18.36
C PHE A 356 5.20 22.86 19.62
N ASP A 357 4.46 22.41 20.63
CA ASP A 357 5.03 21.88 21.86
C ASP A 357 5.61 20.49 21.66
N CYS A 358 5.03 19.75 20.69
CA CYS A 358 5.52 18.45 20.29
C CYS A 358 5.41 18.26 18.78
N VAL A 359 6.47 17.72 18.16
CA VAL A 359 6.44 17.23 16.78
C VAL A 359 6.55 15.71 16.83
N LEU A 360 5.56 15.01 16.29
CA LEU A 360 5.47 13.57 16.24
C LEU A 360 5.85 13.07 14.83
N ILE A 361 6.84 12.17 14.76
CA ILE A 361 7.28 11.51 13.52
C ILE A 361 7.23 10.00 13.76
N SER A 362 6.19 9.35 13.24
CA SER A 362 5.96 7.92 13.46
C SER A 362 6.20 7.10 12.19
N ASP A 363 7.13 6.15 12.26
CA ASP A 363 7.44 5.16 11.22
C ASP A 363 7.74 5.76 9.82
N LEU A 364 8.38 6.93 9.78
CA LEU A 364 8.72 7.63 8.53
C LEU A 364 10.21 7.69 8.23
N LEU A 365 11.08 7.88 9.24
CA LEU A 365 12.49 8.20 9.00
C LEU A 365 13.21 7.16 8.13
N HIS A 366 12.86 5.90 8.29
CA HIS A 366 13.44 4.81 7.50
C HIS A 366 12.96 4.77 6.03
N LEU A 367 11.95 5.55 5.67
CA LEU A 367 11.45 5.71 4.30
C LEU A 367 12.14 6.84 3.54
N PHE A 368 13.05 7.57 4.19
CA PHE A 368 13.87 8.60 3.56
C PHE A 368 15.27 8.07 3.24
N HIS A 369 15.78 8.46 2.08
CA HIS A 369 17.18 8.21 1.73
C HIS A 369 18.13 8.91 2.73
N GLU A 370 17.80 10.16 3.08
CA GLU A 370 18.50 10.97 4.07
C GLU A 370 17.57 11.37 5.22
N PRO A 371 17.46 10.53 6.28
CA PRO A 371 16.56 10.78 7.42
C PRO A 371 16.84 12.10 8.17
N SER A 372 18.08 12.60 8.13
CA SER A 372 18.46 13.88 8.74
C SER A 372 17.68 15.06 8.19
N LEU A 373 17.40 15.07 6.88
CA LEU A 373 16.65 16.16 6.24
C LEU A 373 15.24 16.34 6.82
N LEU A 374 14.55 15.24 7.14
CA LEU A 374 13.22 15.34 7.76
C LEU A 374 13.33 15.96 9.17
N VAL A 375 14.32 15.53 9.96
CA VAL A 375 14.53 16.05 11.32
C VAL A 375 14.91 17.53 11.28
N GLU A 376 15.80 17.93 10.37
CA GLU A 376 16.22 19.33 10.19
C GLU A 376 15.04 20.22 9.78
N LYS A 377 14.21 19.77 8.84
CA LYS A 377 12.99 20.48 8.44
C LYS A 377 11.97 20.56 9.57
N ALA A 378 11.77 19.47 10.32
CA ALA A 378 10.84 19.46 11.45
C ALA A 378 11.31 20.31 12.64
N GLN A 379 12.62 20.48 12.82
CA GLN A 379 13.21 21.24 13.93
C GLN A 379 12.70 22.69 14.01
N GLN A 380 12.46 23.36 12.88
CA GLN A 380 12.01 24.76 12.85
C GLN A 380 10.62 24.93 13.49
N PHE A 381 9.80 23.88 13.49
CA PHE A 381 8.45 23.89 14.06
C PHE A 381 8.41 23.52 15.54
N VAL A 382 9.53 23.08 16.10
CA VAL A 382 9.61 22.74 17.55
C VAL A 382 9.82 24.02 18.34
N GLY A 383 8.90 24.33 19.26
CA GLY A 383 9.03 25.48 20.17
C GLY A 383 10.31 25.46 21.01
N SER A 384 10.68 26.57 21.64
CA SER A 384 11.94 26.70 22.37
C SER A 384 12.14 25.71 23.55
N ASN A 385 11.05 25.16 24.09
CA ASN A 385 11.02 24.08 25.09
C ASN A 385 10.31 22.84 24.55
N GLY A 386 10.07 22.79 23.25
CA GLY A 386 9.33 21.73 22.61
C GLY A 386 10.10 20.42 22.50
N THR A 387 9.40 19.37 22.23
CA THR A 387 9.90 18.00 22.08
C THR A 387 9.69 17.48 20.68
N VAL A 388 10.55 16.56 20.25
CA VAL A 388 10.32 15.67 19.12
C VAL A 388 10.11 14.26 19.65
N VAL A 389 9.06 13.60 19.21
CA VAL A 389 8.81 12.20 19.49
C VAL A 389 8.94 11.43 18.18
N VAL A 390 9.88 10.49 18.14
CA VAL A 390 10.15 9.69 16.95
C VAL A 390 9.93 8.23 17.28
N ARG A 391 9.20 7.52 16.41
CA ARG A 391 9.05 6.06 16.43
C ARG A 391 9.57 5.48 15.13
N GLY A 392 10.12 4.26 15.20
CA GLY A 392 10.52 3.52 14.02
C GLY A 392 10.64 2.01 14.24
N PRO A 393 10.75 1.22 13.17
CA PRO A 393 10.96 -0.22 13.24
C PRO A 393 12.35 -0.53 13.78
N ASN A 394 12.45 -1.57 14.58
CA ASN A 394 13.71 -2.01 15.16
C ASN A 394 14.46 -2.95 14.22
N PHE A 395 15.43 -2.41 13.49
CA PHE A 395 16.32 -3.18 12.62
C PHE A 395 17.31 -4.09 13.39
N GLU A 396 17.47 -3.89 14.71
CA GLU A 396 18.30 -4.69 15.59
C GLU A 396 17.53 -5.84 16.25
N PHE A 397 16.21 -5.96 15.97
CA PHE A 397 15.42 -7.09 16.43
C PHE A 397 16.03 -8.42 15.94
N TYR A 398 16.30 -9.37 16.85
CA TYR A 398 17.10 -10.57 16.57
C TYR A 398 16.62 -11.36 15.34
N LYS A 399 15.31 -11.49 15.14
CA LYS A 399 14.75 -12.17 13.95
C LYS A 399 15.08 -11.44 12.64
N VAL A 400 15.18 -10.11 12.68
CA VAL A 400 15.58 -9.30 11.51
C VAL A 400 17.05 -9.49 11.23
N VAL A 401 17.88 -9.45 12.26
CA VAL A 401 19.35 -9.63 12.16
C VAL A 401 19.66 -11.00 11.57
N ILE A 402 19.05 -12.07 12.11
CA ILE A 402 19.24 -13.44 11.62
C ILE A 402 18.79 -13.56 10.15
N LYS A 403 17.57 -13.14 9.82
CA LYS A 403 17.05 -13.22 8.45
C LYS A 403 17.90 -12.43 7.45
N ARG A 404 18.43 -11.29 7.87
CA ARG A 404 19.33 -10.45 7.05
C ARG A 404 20.67 -11.16 6.82
N ALA A 405 21.29 -11.74 7.85
CA ALA A 405 22.53 -12.47 7.74
C ALA A 405 22.46 -13.65 6.75
N PHE A 406 21.31 -14.33 6.70
CA PHE A 406 21.05 -15.44 5.78
C PHE A 406 20.36 -15.03 4.46
N GLY A 407 20.19 -13.73 4.19
CA GLY A 407 19.52 -13.24 2.98
C GLY A 407 18.06 -13.65 2.84
N LEU A 408 17.41 -14.08 3.95
CA LEU A 408 16.02 -14.55 3.94
C LEU A 408 15.04 -13.38 3.79
N ASP A 409 13.85 -13.66 3.22
CA ASP A 409 12.75 -12.70 3.03
C ASP A 409 13.17 -11.41 2.28
N GLY A 410 14.21 -11.48 1.45
CA GLY A 410 14.73 -10.33 0.71
C GLY A 410 15.50 -9.32 1.58
N LEU A 411 15.66 -9.56 2.88
CA LEU A 411 16.27 -8.62 3.83
C LEU A 411 17.77 -8.35 3.57
N GLY A 412 18.46 -9.21 2.81
CA GLY A 412 19.83 -8.93 2.34
C GLY A 412 19.93 -7.69 1.42
N ARG A 413 18.81 -7.16 0.93
CA ARG A 413 18.75 -5.96 0.09
C ARG A 413 18.38 -4.68 0.84
N LEU A 414 18.20 -4.74 2.16
CA LEU A 414 17.81 -3.58 2.98
C LEU A 414 18.80 -2.40 2.87
N ASP A 415 20.08 -2.66 2.59
CA ASP A 415 21.09 -1.60 2.45
C ASP A 415 21.02 -0.86 1.11
N ASP A 416 20.31 -1.40 0.13
CA ASP A 416 20.09 -0.77 -1.17
C ASP A 416 18.75 -0.03 -1.17
N PHE A 417 18.78 1.26 -0.87
CA PHE A 417 17.58 2.11 -0.81
C PHE A 417 16.84 2.14 -2.17
N ALA A 418 17.56 2.18 -3.28
CA ALA A 418 16.93 2.21 -4.60
C ALA A 418 16.08 0.97 -4.87
N ARG A 419 16.48 -0.18 -4.33
CA ARG A 419 15.76 -1.45 -4.46
C ARG A 419 14.74 -1.67 -3.37
N SER A 420 15.02 -1.25 -2.14
CA SER A 420 14.18 -1.54 -0.98
C SER A 420 13.17 -0.43 -0.67
N GLY A 421 13.49 0.82 -0.99
CA GLY A 421 12.77 1.99 -0.50
C GLY A 421 12.95 2.20 1.02
N ILE A 422 13.96 1.55 1.63
CA ILE A 422 14.19 1.57 3.08
C ILE A 422 15.64 1.94 3.39
N LYS A 423 15.81 2.89 4.28
CA LYS A 423 17.08 3.19 4.93
C LYS A 423 17.15 2.50 6.28
N VAL A 424 18.16 1.66 6.48
CA VAL A 424 18.38 1.06 7.80
C VAL A 424 18.73 2.16 8.79
N CYS A 425 17.77 2.53 9.62
CA CYS A 425 17.82 3.65 10.54
C CYS A 425 17.41 3.16 11.94
N GLY A 426 18.35 2.62 12.68
CA GLY A 426 18.14 2.15 14.06
C GLY A 426 18.10 3.30 15.07
N SER A 427 17.70 3.01 16.31
CA SER A 427 17.59 3.98 17.40
C SER A 427 18.89 4.77 17.64
N SER A 428 20.05 4.13 17.53
CA SER A 428 21.37 4.78 17.68
C SER A 428 21.67 5.80 16.56
N THR A 429 21.23 5.52 15.33
CA THR A 429 21.37 6.46 14.21
C THR A 429 20.47 7.67 14.40
N VAL A 430 19.19 7.45 14.78
CA VAL A 430 18.24 8.53 15.02
C VAL A 430 18.66 9.41 16.19
N ARG A 431 19.18 8.83 17.27
CA ARG A 431 19.76 9.62 18.37
C ARG A 431 20.83 10.58 17.89
N ARG A 432 21.82 10.11 17.10
CA ARG A 432 22.88 10.97 16.56
C ARG A 432 22.33 12.06 15.64
N ILE A 433 21.31 11.77 14.84
CA ILE A 433 20.67 12.78 14.00
C ILE A 433 20.01 13.86 14.88
N LEU A 434 19.22 13.47 15.87
CA LEU A 434 18.56 14.40 16.80
C LEU A 434 19.57 15.25 17.57
N GLU A 435 20.65 14.65 18.11
CA GLU A 435 21.70 15.36 18.83
C GLU A 435 22.41 16.39 17.94
N ARG A 436 22.72 16.03 16.68
CA ARG A 436 23.30 16.97 15.70
C ARG A 436 22.35 18.09 15.32
N SER A 437 21.06 17.85 15.33
CA SER A 437 20.01 18.84 15.11
C SER A 437 19.66 19.64 16.39
N GLY A 438 20.52 19.63 17.43
CA GLY A 438 20.35 20.46 18.62
C GLY A 438 19.29 19.97 19.60
N PHE A 439 18.97 18.69 19.60
CA PHE A 439 18.09 18.07 20.58
C PHE A 439 18.89 17.27 21.63
N ARG A 440 18.42 17.30 22.87
CA ARG A 440 18.87 16.43 23.94
C ARG A 440 17.94 15.24 24.08
N ILE A 441 18.48 14.04 24.04
CA ILE A 441 17.68 12.81 24.25
C ILE A 441 17.24 12.72 25.71
N GLU A 442 15.93 12.59 25.94
CA GLU A 442 15.34 12.41 27.26
C GLU A 442 15.01 10.94 27.54
N THR A 443 14.45 10.25 26.57
CA THR A 443 14.01 8.87 26.74
C THR A 443 14.19 8.07 25.46
N VAL A 444 14.58 6.80 25.61
CA VAL A 444 14.54 5.79 24.54
C VAL A 444 13.83 4.57 25.09
N ARG A 445 12.80 4.07 24.39
CA ARG A 445 12.05 2.87 24.77
C ARG A 445 11.93 1.91 23.58
N TRP A 446 11.89 0.63 23.86
CA TRP A 446 11.59 -0.43 22.90
C TRP A 446 10.31 -1.14 23.32
N PHE A 447 9.43 -1.44 22.36
CA PHE A 447 8.12 -2.02 22.64
C PHE A 447 7.59 -2.84 21.45
N ASP A 448 6.60 -3.68 21.71
CA ASP A 448 5.82 -4.37 20.69
C ASP A 448 4.44 -3.72 20.59
N PRO A 449 3.98 -3.34 19.38
CA PRO A 449 2.70 -2.65 19.21
C PRO A 449 1.48 -3.47 19.67
N SER A 450 1.62 -4.80 19.71
CA SER A 450 0.56 -5.74 20.09
C SER A 450 0.59 -6.17 21.56
N ALA A 451 1.58 -5.74 22.35
CA ALA A 451 1.65 -6.06 23.77
C ALA A 451 0.66 -5.17 24.53
N GLY A 452 -0.44 -5.74 24.98
CA GLY A 452 -1.42 -5.06 25.83
C GLY A 452 -0.78 -4.48 27.11
N ARG A 453 -1.52 -3.64 27.84
CA ARG A 453 -1.24 -2.71 28.94
C ARG A 453 -0.19 -3.05 30.03
N ASN A 454 0.53 -4.15 29.99
CA ASN A 454 1.39 -4.65 31.07
C ASN A 454 2.91 -4.48 30.83
N GLY A 455 3.35 -3.39 30.22
CA GLY A 455 4.76 -3.16 29.92
C GLY A 455 5.35 -1.87 30.44
N SER A 456 5.30 -1.60 31.74
CA SER A 456 6.09 -0.53 32.37
C SER A 456 7.35 -1.14 32.97
N SER A 457 8.41 -1.33 32.19
CA SER A 457 9.74 -1.58 32.72
C SER A 457 10.74 -0.60 32.13
N GLN A 458 11.73 -0.19 32.93
CA GLN A 458 12.90 0.54 32.45
C GLN A 458 13.52 -0.24 31.28
N ALA A 459 13.85 0.46 30.21
CA ALA A 459 14.41 -0.15 28.99
C ALA A 459 15.65 -0.96 29.32
N SER A 460 15.59 -2.27 29.16
CA SER A 460 16.75 -3.16 29.33
C SER A 460 17.53 -3.30 28.02
N VAL A 461 18.78 -3.71 28.10
CA VAL A 461 19.58 -4.03 26.92
C VAL A 461 18.93 -5.14 26.10
N LEU A 462 18.21 -6.07 26.75
CA LEU A 462 17.44 -7.13 26.12
C LEU A 462 16.28 -6.60 25.25
N ASP A 463 15.65 -5.50 25.63
CA ASP A 463 14.54 -4.93 24.87
C ASP A 463 14.97 -4.47 23.47
N ARG A 464 16.20 -3.98 23.32
CA ARG A 464 16.78 -3.63 22.02
C ARG A 464 16.81 -4.82 21.05
N TRP A 465 16.99 -6.03 21.55
CA TRP A 465 17.07 -7.25 20.74
C TRP A 465 15.72 -7.97 20.58
N THR A 466 14.82 -7.79 21.53
CA THR A 466 13.58 -8.57 21.62
C THR A 466 12.33 -7.81 21.17
N LYS A 467 12.35 -6.49 21.18
CA LYS A 467 11.22 -5.65 20.80
C LYS A 467 11.25 -5.23 19.33
N GLN A 468 10.07 -5.09 18.71
CA GLN A 468 9.94 -4.83 17.28
C GLN A 468 10.11 -3.36 16.91
N ASN A 469 9.77 -2.44 17.82
CA ASN A 469 9.82 -1.01 17.61
C ASN A 469 10.61 -0.30 18.72
N TRP A 470 11.02 0.91 18.41
CA TRP A 470 11.61 1.84 19.37
C TRP A 470 10.94 3.22 19.26
N GLY A 471 10.96 3.98 20.35
CA GLY A 471 10.54 5.38 20.40
C GLY A 471 11.57 6.23 21.16
N ILE A 472 11.78 7.44 20.67
CA ILE A 472 12.71 8.42 21.25
C ILE A 472 11.95 9.72 21.55
N VAL A 473 12.13 10.25 22.75
CA VAL A 473 11.74 11.60 23.13
C VAL A 473 13.01 12.45 23.22
N ALA A 474 13.04 13.56 22.50
CA ALA A 474 14.14 14.48 22.53
C ALA A 474 13.62 15.92 22.67
N ARG A 475 14.24 16.68 23.55
CA ARG A 475 13.89 18.07 23.85
C ARG A 475 14.84 19.03 23.15
N ARG A 476 14.31 20.11 22.60
CA ARG A 476 15.10 21.19 22.02
C ARG A 476 15.98 21.85 23.08
N VAL A 477 17.27 21.96 22.83
CA VAL A 477 18.23 22.66 23.69
C VAL A 477 18.13 24.14 23.34
N ARG A 478 17.88 25.00 24.34
CA ARG A 478 18.01 26.46 24.16
C ARG A 478 19.44 26.78 23.78
N SER A 479 19.67 27.40 22.61
CA SER A 479 20.95 28.03 22.34
C SER A 479 21.15 29.10 23.41
N ARG A 480 22.14 28.97 24.28
CA ARG A 480 22.65 30.13 25.03
C ARG A 480 23.09 31.13 23.96
N SER A 481 22.56 32.33 23.99
CA SER A 481 23.07 33.43 23.15
C SER A 481 24.54 33.63 23.48
N VAL A 482 25.38 32.95 22.73
CA VAL A 482 26.80 33.29 22.69
C VAL A 482 26.90 34.51 21.79
N GLY A 483 27.30 35.62 22.37
CA GLY A 483 27.44 36.89 21.69
C GLY A 483 28.20 36.73 20.36
N SER A 484 27.70 37.48 19.40
CA SER A 484 28.20 37.69 18.05
C SER A 484 29.65 37.29 17.79
N GLY A 485 29.83 36.12 17.16
CA GLY A 485 31.12 35.65 16.71
C GLY A 485 30.96 34.33 15.95
N LEU A 486 30.25 34.31 14.81
CA LEU A 486 30.20 33.16 13.91
C LEU A 486 31.35 33.24 12.90
N PRO A 487 32.15 32.19 12.74
CA PRO A 487 33.03 32.06 11.59
C PRO A 487 32.21 31.69 10.35
N PRO A 488 32.56 32.15 9.15
CA PRO A 488 31.78 32.04 7.93
C PRO A 488 31.98 30.65 7.29
N VAL A 489 31.15 29.68 7.63
CA VAL A 489 31.13 28.35 6.95
C VAL A 489 30.02 28.22 5.92
N ALA A 490 29.11 29.19 5.83
CA ALA A 490 27.95 29.12 4.92
C ALA A 490 28.25 29.50 3.46
N ARG A 491 29.47 29.91 3.09
CA ARG A 491 29.77 30.33 1.68
C ARG A 491 30.40 29.26 0.78
N GLN A 492 30.75 28.07 1.29
CA GLN A 492 31.38 27.05 0.46
C GLN A 492 30.41 26.03 -0.18
N ALA A 493 29.18 25.94 0.26
CA ALA A 493 28.19 25.00 -0.30
C ALA A 493 27.58 25.49 -1.64
N GLU A 494 27.39 26.82 -1.80
CA GLU A 494 26.86 27.36 -3.06
C GLU A 494 27.86 27.35 -4.23
N HIS A 495 29.15 27.31 -3.95
CA HIS A 495 30.17 27.29 -5.01
C HIS A 495 30.40 25.90 -5.62
N ARG A 496 30.08 24.81 -4.91
CA ARG A 496 30.19 23.45 -5.44
C ARG A 496 29.03 23.04 -6.36
N VAL A 497 27.83 23.56 -6.14
CA VAL A 497 26.66 23.27 -6.99
C VAL A 497 26.80 23.99 -8.34
N ARG A 498 27.40 25.17 -8.41
CA ARG A 498 27.64 25.89 -9.68
C ARG A 498 28.75 25.32 -10.56
N LEU A 499 29.70 24.57 -10.00
CA LEU A 499 30.79 23.93 -10.73
C LEU A 499 30.40 22.61 -11.38
N VAL A 500 29.43 21.87 -10.83
CA VAL A 500 28.96 20.62 -11.41
C VAL A 500 28.03 20.87 -12.62
N CYS A 501 27.25 21.96 -12.63
CA CYS A 501 26.40 22.32 -13.77
C CYS A 501 27.15 22.90 -14.96
N ARG A 502 28.42 23.33 -14.82
CA ARG A 502 29.24 23.84 -15.95
C ARG A 502 30.09 22.80 -16.64
N ALA A 503 30.23 21.60 -16.06
CA ALA A 503 31.06 20.53 -16.63
C ALA A 503 30.31 19.62 -17.62
N THR A 504 28.98 19.66 -17.66
CA THR A 504 28.16 18.84 -18.56
C THR A 504 27.82 19.46 -19.90
N ASP A 505 28.11 20.77 -20.11
CA ASP A 505 27.75 21.51 -21.33
C ASP A 505 28.89 21.64 -22.37
N ARG A 506 30.04 20.96 -22.16
CA ARG A 506 31.19 21.06 -23.10
C ARG A 506 31.50 19.80 -23.91
N LYS A 507 30.57 18.88 -24.08
CA LYS A 507 30.75 17.74 -25.02
C LYS A 507 29.54 17.50 -25.92
N LYS A 508 29.19 18.50 -26.75
CA LYS A 508 28.45 18.29 -28.02
C LYS A 508 28.69 19.47 -28.93
N ARG A 509 29.65 19.35 -29.85
CA ARG A 509 29.76 19.94 -31.19
C ARG A 509 31.18 19.63 -31.76
N PRO A 510 31.27 19.43 -33.05
CA PRO A 510 30.54 18.55 -34.00
C PRO A 510 31.26 17.23 -34.20
#